data_bb4631c08359a80d663ea219dc23f0bf
#
_entry.id   bb4631c08359a80d663ea219dc23f0bf
#
_cell.length_a   1.000
_cell.length_b   1.000
_cell.length_c   1.000
_cell.angle_alpha   90.00
_cell.angle_beta   90.00
_cell.angle_gamma   90.00
#
_symmetry.space_group_name_H-M   'P 1'
#
loop_
_entity.id
_entity.type
_entity.pdbx_description
1 polymer ?
#
loop_
_entity_poly.entity_id
_entity_poly.type
_entity_poly.pdbx_seq_one_letter_code
_entity_poly.pdbx_strand_id
1 'polypeptide(L)'
;MRRRRILQSAAVTAAAALLPASVRAAAVPAGDTDYPSAHWAPASPSNYTASNRPSAYPVDFVVIHVAQETFTDTIGIFRNPAKKVSAHYVVRSGDGYVAQCVRENDIAWHAGNWDRNTRSIGIEHEGWVDQPAYFTHSMYEQSARLTANICDRYGLAKDRAHIIGHHEVPGSDHTDPGVNWDWVRYIRLVNLL
;
A
#
# COMPACT_ATOMS: atom_id res chain seq x y z
N MET A 1 -53.51 65.15 -19.13
CA MET A 1 -52.14 64.74 -19.36
C MET A 1 -51.89 63.43 -18.59
N ARG A 2 -51.85 62.28 -19.29
CA ARG A 2 -51.63 60.93 -18.65
C ARG A 2 -50.19 60.53 -18.91
N ARG A 3 -49.40 60.38 -17.82
CA ARG A 3 -48.03 59.85 -17.88
C ARG A 3 -48.08 58.32 -17.90
N ARG A 4 -47.58 57.71 -18.98
CA ARG A 4 -47.36 56.29 -19.11
C ARG A 4 -46.07 55.92 -18.36
N ARG A 5 -46.18 54.95 -17.37
CA ARG A 5 -45.01 54.33 -16.74
C ARG A 5 -44.61 53.13 -17.61
N ILE A 6 -43.34 53.13 -18.03
CA ILE A 6 -42.69 52.01 -18.70
C ILE A 6 -42.14 51.07 -17.62
N LEU A 7 -42.64 49.87 -17.61
CA LEU A 7 -42.09 48.78 -16.75
C LEU A 7 -40.90 48.15 -17.52
N GLN A 8 -39.70 48.30 -17.01
CA GLN A 8 -38.53 47.56 -17.47
C GLN A 8 -38.50 46.22 -16.74
N SER A 9 -38.67 45.12 -17.48
CA SER A 9 -38.49 43.74 -16.96
C SER A 9 -36.99 43.41 -17.03
N ALA A 10 -36.39 43.18 -15.86
CA ALA A 10 -35.03 42.64 -15.77
C ALA A 10 -35.07 41.15 -15.91
N ALA A 11 -34.49 40.60 -16.94
CA ALA A 11 -34.29 39.18 -17.14
C ALA A 11 -33.09 38.71 -16.26
N VAL A 12 -33.38 37.88 -15.27
CA VAL A 12 -32.34 37.21 -14.46
C VAL A 12 -31.91 35.96 -15.22
N THR A 13 -30.73 35.97 -15.79
CA THR A 13 -30.11 34.76 -16.35
C THR A 13 -29.46 33.95 -15.22
N ALA A 14 -30.04 32.81 -14.89
CA ALA A 14 -29.47 31.85 -13.99
C ALA A 14 -28.31 31.09 -14.69
N ALA A 15 -27.08 31.34 -14.28
CA ALA A 15 -25.93 30.55 -14.70
C ALA A 15 -25.94 29.23 -13.93
N ALA A 16 -26.23 28.12 -14.60
CA ALA A 16 -26.08 26.78 -14.05
C ALA A 16 -24.57 26.45 -13.96
N ALA A 17 -24.05 26.41 -12.73
CA ALA A 17 -22.69 25.92 -12.48
C ALA A 17 -22.67 24.39 -12.69
N LEU A 18 -21.97 23.96 -13.74
CA LEU A 18 -21.65 22.56 -13.97
C LEU A 18 -20.62 22.13 -12.91
N LEU A 19 -21.03 21.35 -11.92
CA LEU A 19 -20.12 20.68 -11.00
C LEU A 19 -19.30 19.66 -11.79
N PRO A 20 -17.98 19.56 -11.56
CA PRO A 20 -17.17 18.55 -12.22
C PRO A 20 -17.66 17.17 -11.80
N ALA A 21 -17.91 16.32 -12.81
CA ALA A 21 -18.22 14.91 -12.57
C ALA A 21 -17.08 14.28 -11.77
N SER A 22 -17.38 13.77 -10.58
CA SER A 22 -16.47 12.99 -9.79
C SER A 22 -16.00 11.80 -10.63
N VAL A 23 -14.73 11.78 -11.00
CA VAL A 23 -14.10 10.58 -11.61
C VAL A 23 -14.14 9.50 -10.54
N ARG A 24 -15.14 8.65 -10.63
CA ARG A 24 -15.26 7.46 -9.77
C ARG A 24 -14.13 6.54 -10.20
N ALA A 25 -13.13 6.35 -9.33
CA ALA A 25 -12.10 5.34 -9.57
C ALA A 25 -12.82 4.02 -9.89
N ALA A 26 -12.51 3.43 -11.04
CA ALA A 26 -13.09 2.16 -11.42
C ALA A 26 -12.69 1.13 -10.36
N ALA A 27 -13.69 0.48 -9.74
CA ALA A 27 -13.41 -0.62 -8.83
C ALA A 27 -12.67 -1.72 -9.61
N VAL A 28 -11.47 -2.08 -9.16
CA VAL A 28 -10.72 -3.21 -9.71
C VAL A 28 -11.57 -4.46 -9.55
N PRO A 29 -11.79 -5.26 -10.62
CA PRO A 29 -12.62 -6.47 -10.53
C PRO A 29 -12.11 -7.40 -9.42
N ALA A 30 -13.03 -8.09 -8.73
CA ALA A 30 -12.67 -9.08 -7.72
C ALA A 30 -11.88 -10.22 -8.39
N GLY A 31 -10.56 -10.26 -8.18
CA GLY A 31 -9.64 -11.22 -8.80
C GLY A 31 -8.37 -10.58 -9.36
N ASP A 32 -8.42 -9.32 -9.81
CA ASP A 32 -7.22 -8.62 -10.26
C ASP A 32 -6.45 -8.07 -9.05
N THR A 33 -5.12 -8.09 -9.14
CA THR A 33 -4.21 -7.55 -8.14
C THR A 33 -3.69 -6.18 -8.60
N ASP A 34 -3.25 -5.33 -7.63
CA ASP A 34 -2.63 -4.05 -7.97
C ASP A 34 -1.25 -4.26 -8.62
N TYR A 35 -0.53 -5.30 -8.18
CA TYR A 35 0.70 -5.77 -8.84
C TYR A 35 0.39 -6.98 -9.72
N PRO A 36 0.61 -6.92 -11.06
CA PRO A 36 0.14 -7.97 -11.98
C PRO A 36 0.71 -9.37 -11.72
N SER A 37 1.89 -9.47 -11.12
CA SER A 37 2.52 -10.75 -10.78
C SER A 37 2.13 -11.28 -9.40
N ALA A 38 1.28 -10.58 -8.65
CA ALA A 38 0.79 -11.05 -7.37
C ALA A 38 -0.44 -11.95 -7.53
N HIS A 39 -0.70 -12.75 -6.50
CA HIS A 39 -1.89 -13.60 -6.41
C HIS A 39 -2.78 -13.12 -5.27
N TRP A 40 -4.08 -13.01 -5.52
CA TRP A 40 -5.02 -12.51 -4.52
C TRP A 40 -5.24 -13.52 -3.39
N ALA A 41 -4.91 -13.12 -2.16
CA ALA A 41 -5.05 -13.91 -0.94
C ALA A 41 -5.62 -13.03 0.19
N PRO A 42 -6.91 -12.61 0.12
CA PRO A 42 -7.44 -11.52 0.92
C PRO A 42 -7.33 -11.74 2.41
N ALA A 43 -6.92 -10.68 3.11
CA ALA A 43 -7.04 -10.56 4.56
C ALA A 43 -8.52 -10.42 4.96
N SER A 44 -8.82 -10.71 6.24
CA SER A 44 -10.14 -10.42 6.80
C SER A 44 -10.43 -8.91 6.72
N PRO A 45 -11.65 -8.49 6.32
CA PRO A 45 -12.04 -7.08 6.36
C PRO A 45 -11.95 -6.44 7.76
N SER A 46 -11.86 -7.24 8.81
CA SER A 46 -11.65 -6.76 10.18
C SER A 46 -10.19 -6.42 10.51
N ASN A 47 -9.27 -6.63 9.58
CA ASN A 47 -7.82 -6.48 9.80
C ASN A 47 -7.20 -5.34 8.97
N TYR A 48 -8.00 -4.56 8.28
CA TYR A 48 -7.56 -3.38 7.54
C TYR A 48 -8.68 -2.31 7.54
N THR A 49 -8.39 -1.12 7.07
CA THR A 49 -9.38 -0.05 6.91
C THR A 49 -9.61 0.22 5.42
N ALA A 50 -10.86 0.14 4.97
CA ALA A 50 -11.23 0.55 3.62
C ALA A 50 -10.97 2.06 3.44
N SER A 51 -10.36 2.42 2.31
CA SER A 51 -9.95 3.79 2.02
C SER A 51 -10.00 4.07 0.51
N ASN A 52 -9.48 5.23 0.12
CA ASN A 52 -9.33 5.63 -1.28
C ASN A 52 -7.99 6.36 -1.46
N ARG A 53 -6.89 5.66 -1.17
CA ARG A 53 -5.54 6.18 -1.41
C ARG A 53 -5.22 6.15 -2.92
N PRO A 54 -4.42 7.07 -3.43
CA PRO A 54 -3.72 8.13 -2.71
C PRO A 54 -4.56 9.39 -2.46
N SER A 55 -5.85 9.43 -2.82
CA SER A 55 -6.68 10.64 -2.68
C SER A 55 -6.96 11.02 -1.22
N ALA A 56 -7.21 10.02 -0.35
CA ALA A 56 -7.48 10.26 1.08
C ALA A 56 -6.19 10.50 1.88
N TYR A 57 -5.15 9.74 1.58
CA TYR A 57 -3.83 9.81 2.20
C TYR A 57 -2.77 9.54 1.14
N PRO A 58 -1.69 10.32 1.06
CA PRO A 58 -0.59 10.05 0.15
C PRO A 58 0.07 8.71 0.50
N VAL A 59 0.64 8.03 -0.49
CA VAL A 59 1.55 6.92 -0.26
C VAL A 59 2.97 7.47 -0.38
N ASP A 60 3.72 7.48 0.72
CA ASP A 60 5.05 8.09 0.80
C ASP A 60 6.14 7.07 1.12
N PHE A 61 5.76 5.86 1.56
CA PHE A 61 6.72 4.86 2.01
C PHE A 61 6.36 3.45 1.52
N VAL A 62 7.39 2.64 1.33
CA VAL A 62 7.29 1.18 1.37
C VAL A 62 7.95 0.71 2.67
N VAL A 63 7.23 -0.07 3.47
CA VAL A 63 7.75 -0.62 4.73
C VAL A 63 8.03 -2.11 4.54
N ILE A 64 9.28 -2.48 4.77
CA ILE A 64 9.79 -3.84 4.65
C ILE A 64 9.72 -4.53 6.02
N HIS A 65 9.04 -5.68 6.05
CA HIS A 65 8.87 -6.51 7.22
C HIS A 65 9.47 -7.91 7.02
N VAL A 66 9.74 -8.59 8.11
CA VAL A 66 9.96 -10.04 8.17
C VAL A 66 8.94 -10.61 9.16
N ALA A 67 8.11 -11.52 8.69
CA ALA A 67 6.87 -11.93 9.36
C ALA A 67 7.09 -12.70 10.68
N GLN A 68 8.28 -13.23 10.93
CA GLN A 68 8.58 -14.16 12.03
C GLN A 68 7.68 -15.43 11.99
N GLU A 69 7.25 -15.78 10.77
CA GLU A 69 6.32 -16.86 10.48
C GLU A 69 6.60 -17.44 9.08
N THR A 70 6.00 -18.61 8.81
CA THR A 70 5.94 -19.13 7.45
C THR A 70 4.98 -18.32 6.58
N PHE A 71 5.15 -18.40 5.26
CA PHE A 71 4.22 -17.75 4.31
C PHE A 71 2.76 -18.14 4.57
N THR A 72 2.49 -19.43 4.79
CA THR A 72 1.13 -19.95 5.00
C THR A 72 0.52 -19.45 6.31
N ASP A 73 1.31 -19.41 7.39
CA ASP A 73 0.85 -18.94 8.69
C ASP A 73 0.60 -17.43 8.68
N THR A 74 1.45 -16.66 8.02
CA THR A 74 1.24 -15.21 7.80
C THR A 74 -0.10 -14.93 7.10
N ILE A 75 -0.39 -15.65 6.01
CA ILE A 75 -1.70 -15.56 5.33
C ILE A 75 -2.85 -15.98 6.26
N GLY A 76 -2.65 -17.04 7.05
CA GLY A 76 -3.62 -17.50 8.05
C GLY A 76 -3.92 -16.44 9.12
N ILE A 77 -2.88 -15.77 9.63
CA ILE A 77 -2.99 -14.67 10.58
C ILE A 77 -3.82 -13.53 9.99
N PHE A 78 -3.53 -13.12 8.76
CA PHE A 78 -4.26 -12.01 8.11
C PHE A 78 -5.72 -12.35 7.83
N ARG A 79 -6.05 -13.62 7.60
CA ARG A 79 -7.43 -14.10 7.43
C ARG A 79 -8.22 -14.19 8.73
N ASN A 80 -7.55 -14.30 9.87
CA ASN A 80 -8.20 -14.40 11.18
C ASN A 80 -8.67 -13.03 11.68
N PRO A 81 -9.99 -12.76 11.78
CA PRO A 81 -10.52 -11.45 12.17
C PRO A 81 -10.16 -11.00 13.59
N ALA A 82 -9.72 -11.94 14.46
CA ALA A 82 -9.31 -11.64 15.82
C ALA A 82 -7.89 -11.07 15.93
N LYS A 83 -7.06 -11.22 14.89
CA LYS A 83 -5.64 -10.84 14.93
C LYS A 83 -5.39 -9.33 14.79
N LYS A 84 -6.30 -8.60 14.12
CA LYS A 84 -6.20 -7.13 13.96
C LYS A 84 -4.89 -6.65 13.34
N VAL A 85 -4.37 -7.42 12.39
CA VAL A 85 -3.12 -7.16 11.67
C VAL A 85 -3.24 -7.63 10.22
N SER A 86 -2.59 -6.92 9.30
CA SER A 86 -2.45 -7.29 7.89
C SER A 86 -1.28 -6.52 7.26
N ALA A 87 -0.83 -6.96 6.10
CA ALA A 87 0.01 -6.18 5.20
C ALA A 87 -0.60 -6.18 3.80
N HIS A 88 -0.10 -5.33 2.90
CA HIS A 88 -0.59 -5.32 1.53
C HIS A 88 -0.11 -6.54 0.76
N TYR A 89 1.14 -6.94 0.99
CA TYR A 89 1.77 -8.06 0.30
C TYR A 89 2.52 -8.98 1.26
N VAL A 90 2.65 -10.24 0.83
CA VAL A 90 3.51 -11.24 1.48
C VAL A 90 4.36 -11.90 0.40
N VAL A 91 5.68 -11.97 0.61
CA VAL A 91 6.64 -12.59 -0.31
C VAL A 91 7.18 -13.87 0.31
N ARG A 92 7.05 -15.00 -0.43
CA ARG A 92 7.54 -16.29 0.01
C ARG A 92 9.06 -16.41 -0.20
N SER A 93 9.75 -17.00 0.77
CA SER A 93 11.19 -17.11 0.75
C SER A 93 11.71 -18.01 -0.39
N GLY A 94 11.13 -19.20 -0.56
CA GLY A 94 11.70 -20.24 -1.41
C GLY A 94 11.78 -19.90 -2.90
N ASP A 95 10.78 -19.20 -3.45
CA ASP A 95 10.63 -18.92 -4.88
C ASP A 95 10.25 -17.47 -5.19
N GLY A 96 10.07 -16.64 -4.17
CA GLY A 96 9.65 -15.25 -4.34
C GLY A 96 8.18 -15.08 -4.76
N TYR A 97 7.32 -16.11 -4.57
CA TYR A 97 5.89 -16.00 -4.83
C TYR A 97 5.28 -14.84 -4.04
N VAL A 98 4.53 -13.98 -4.71
CA VAL A 98 3.92 -12.78 -4.11
C VAL A 98 2.42 -12.98 -3.94
N ALA A 99 1.94 -12.86 -2.69
CA ALA A 99 0.52 -12.75 -2.41
C ALA A 99 0.14 -11.30 -2.11
N GLN A 100 -1.00 -10.84 -2.63
CA GLN A 100 -1.61 -9.57 -2.23
C GLN A 100 -2.78 -9.86 -1.28
N CYS A 101 -2.75 -9.24 -0.09
CA CYS A 101 -3.73 -9.49 0.97
C CYS A 101 -4.67 -8.30 1.21
N VAL A 102 -4.21 -7.07 0.98
CA VAL A 102 -4.99 -5.84 1.07
C VAL A 102 -4.75 -5.03 -0.20
N ARG A 103 -5.76 -4.35 -0.72
CA ARG A 103 -5.63 -3.44 -1.86
C ARG A 103 -4.75 -2.25 -1.49
N GLU A 104 -3.95 -1.77 -2.43
CA GLU A 104 -3.08 -0.61 -2.18
C GLU A 104 -3.87 0.67 -1.88
N ASN A 105 -5.12 0.78 -2.34
CA ASN A 105 -6.00 1.90 -2.01
C ASN A 105 -6.60 1.81 -0.59
N ASP A 106 -6.55 0.65 0.05
CA ASP A 106 -6.97 0.44 1.44
C ASP A 106 -5.78 0.58 2.40
N ILE A 107 -6.04 0.65 3.70
CA ILE A 107 -5.01 0.84 4.73
C ILE A 107 -4.80 -0.48 5.46
N ALA A 108 -3.72 -1.19 5.16
CA ALA A 108 -3.31 -2.36 5.93
C ALA A 108 -2.77 -1.94 7.31
N TRP A 109 -2.95 -2.80 8.31
CA TRP A 109 -2.49 -2.55 9.68
C TRP A 109 -1.20 -3.33 9.93
N HIS A 110 -0.06 -2.76 9.51
CA HIS A 110 1.24 -3.44 9.54
C HIS A 110 2.31 -2.73 10.36
N ALA A 111 2.18 -1.40 10.54
CA ALA A 111 3.28 -0.60 11.06
C ALA A 111 3.17 -0.28 12.56
N GLY A 112 2.11 -0.72 13.25
CA GLY A 112 1.86 -0.35 14.64
C GLY A 112 1.66 1.16 14.88
N ASN A 113 1.70 1.95 13.82
CA ASN A 113 1.62 3.42 13.83
C ASN A 113 0.61 3.86 12.77
N TRP A 114 -0.42 4.62 13.19
CA TRP A 114 -1.50 5.01 12.28
C TRP A 114 -1.04 5.91 11.12
N ASP A 115 -0.18 6.89 11.39
CA ASP A 115 0.38 7.74 10.33
C ASP A 115 1.13 6.91 9.29
N ARG A 116 1.93 5.94 9.72
CA ARG A 116 2.64 5.07 8.80
C ARG A 116 1.72 4.09 8.07
N ASN A 117 0.72 3.52 8.74
CA ASN A 117 -0.28 2.67 8.08
C ASN A 117 -1.01 3.41 6.95
N THR A 118 -1.40 4.67 7.17
CA THR A 118 -2.13 5.46 6.16
C THR A 118 -1.26 5.86 4.97
N ARG A 119 0.07 6.00 5.17
CA ARG A 119 1.01 6.57 4.20
C ARG A 119 2.01 5.57 3.62
N SER A 120 1.80 4.27 3.82
CA SER A 120 2.74 3.28 3.31
C SER A 120 2.06 2.06 2.70
N ILE A 121 2.86 1.33 1.90
CA ILE A 121 2.58 -0.02 1.46
C ILE A 121 3.49 -0.96 2.25
N GLY A 122 2.91 -1.87 3.06
CA GLY A 122 3.65 -2.86 3.84
C GLY A 122 3.87 -4.14 3.05
N ILE A 123 5.09 -4.64 3.05
CA ILE A 123 5.49 -5.90 2.41
C ILE A 123 6.11 -6.81 3.47
N GLU A 124 5.44 -7.91 3.76
CA GLU A 124 5.94 -8.98 4.62
C GLU A 124 6.81 -9.96 3.83
N HIS A 125 7.85 -10.46 4.46
CA HIS A 125 8.72 -11.50 3.93
C HIS A 125 8.69 -12.71 4.85
N GLU A 126 8.45 -13.87 4.27
CA GLU A 126 8.51 -15.14 5.00
C GLU A 126 9.87 -15.32 5.68
N GLY A 127 9.88 -15.72 6.94
CA GLY A 127 11.08 -16.11 7.67
C GLY A 127 11.25 -15.39 9.00
N TRP A 128 12.46 -15.50 9.55
CA TRP A 128 12.85 -14.98 10.86
C TRP A 128 14.09 -14.09 10.72
N VAL A 129 14.15 -12.99 11.47
CA VAL A 129 15.23 -11.99 11.39
C VAL A 129 16.60 -12.56 11.73
N ASP A 130 16.67 -13.63 12.53
CA ASP A 130 17.89 -14.33 12.95
C ASP A 130 18.25 -15.54 12.08
N GLN A 131 17.43 -15.85 11.04
CA GLN A 131 17.62 -17.00 10.16
C GLN A 131 17.92 -16.57 8.72
N PRO A 132 19.18 -16.24 8.38
CA PRO A 132 19.54 -15.68 7.07
C PRO A 132 19.26 -16.62 5.89
N ALA A 133 19.05 -17.92 6.13
CA ALA A 133 18.67 -18.89 5.09
C ALA A 133 17.33 -18.54 4.40
N TYR A 134 16.44 -17.81 5.07
CA TYR A 134 15.19 -17.33 4.48
C TYR A 134 15.38 -16.16 3.52
N PHE A 135 16.48 -15.43 3.58
CA PHE A 135 16.74 -14.28 2.71
C PHE A 135 17.34 -14.71 1.37
N THR A 136 16.55 -15.46 0.61
CA THR A 136 16.96 -16.06 -0.66
C THR A 136 17.12 -15.05 -1.78
N HIS A 137 17.78 -15.45 -2.86
CA HIS A 137 17.89 -14.63 -4.07
C HIS A 137 16.52 -14.35 -4.69
N SER A 138 15.69 -15.38 -4.81
CA SER A 138 14.36 -15.27 -5.41
C SER A 138 13.45 -14.31 -4.64
N MET A 139 13.47 -14.37 -3.29
CA MET A 139 12.72 -13.46 -2.45
C MET A 139 13.15 -12.00 -2.67
N TYR A 140 14.47 -11.72 -2.62
CA TYR A 140 14.98 -10.37 -2.86
C TYR A 140 14.60 -9.85 -4.24
N GLU A 141 14.74 -10.67 -5.28
CA GLU A 141 14.47 -10.27 -6.66
C GLU A 141 12.98 -9.95 -6.85
N GLN A 142 12.09 -10.82 -6.40
CA GLN A 142 10.64 -10.60 -6.58
C GLN A 142 10.11 -9.47 -5.70
N SER A 143 10.61 -9.35 -4.47
CA SER A 143 10.30 -8.21 -3.59
C SER A 143 10.80 -6.89 -4.17
N ALA A 144 12.00 -6.86 -4.75
CA ALA A 144 12.54 -5.66 -5.39
C ALA A 144 11.71 -5.24 -6.62
N ARG A 145 11.24 -6.21 -7.44
CA ARG A 145 10.32 -5.95 -8.56
C ARG A 145 9.00 -5.35 -8.10
N LEU A 146 8.42 -5.91 -7.04
CA LEU A 146 7.21 -5.37 -6.42
C LEU A 146 7.44 -3.95 -5.91
N THR A 147 8.52 -3.73 -5.15
CA THR A 147 8.86 -2.42 -4.59
C THR A 147 9.13 -1.38 -5.67
N ALA A 148 9.84 -1.73 -6.74
CA ALA A 148 10.06 -0.84 -7.89
C ALA A 148 8.74 -0.43 -8.54
N ASN A 149 7.81 -1.39 -8.76
CA ASN A 149 6.49 -1.12 -9.30
C ASN A 149 5.66 -0.18 -8.41
N ILE A 150 5.71 -0.36 -7.09
CA ILE A 150 5.05 0.53 -6.12
C ILE A 150 5.68 1.93 -6.19
N CYS A 151 7.02 2.04 -6.17
CA CYS A 151 7.71 3.33 -6.25
C CYS A 151 7.34 4.08 -7.53
N ASP A 152 7.33 3.40 -8.68
CA ASP A 152 6.99 4.01 -9.97
C ASP A 152 5.51 4.46 -10.01
N ARG A 153 4.60 3.68 -9.44
CA ARG A 153 3.16 3.99 -9.38
C ARG A 153 2.86 5.22 -8.54
N TYR A 154 3.54 5.38 -7.41
CA TYR A 154 3.29 6.47 -6.45
C TYR A 154 4.31 7.61 -6.55
N GLY A 155 5.27 7.54 -7.47
CA GLY A 155 6.30 8.57 -7.65
C GLY A 155 7.28 8.66 -6.49
N LEU A 156 7.59 7.53 -5.82
CA LEU A 156 8.53 7.47 -4.71
C LEU A 156 9.97 7.34 -5.24
N ALA A 157 10.91 8.03 -4.59
CA ALA A 157 12.32 7.77 -4.86
C ALA A 157 12.70 6.35 -4.39
N LYS A 158 13.49 5.64 -5.21
CA LYS A 158 13.96 4.28 -4.93
C LYS A 158 15.17 4.30 -3.99
N ASP A 159 15.00 4.85 -2.78
CA ASP A 159 16.05 5.08 -1.80
C ASP A 159 15.63 4.69 -0.37
N ARG A 160 16.58 4.80 0.57
CA ARG A 160 16.34 4.49 1.99
C ARG A 160 15.51 5.53 2.75
N ALA A 161 15.21 6.68 2.17
CA ALA A 161 14.31 7.64 2.77
C ALA A 161 12.83 7.25 2.57
N HIS A 162 12.52 6.50 1.51
CA HIS A 162 11.17 6.09 1.15
C HIS A 162 10.93 4.58 1.30
N ILE A 163 11.98 3.75 1.21
CA ILE A 163 11.92 2.30 1.43
C ILE A 163 12.58 2.01 2.77
N ILE A 164 11.78 1.82 3.81
CA ILE A 164 12.23 1.74 5.20
C ILE A 164 11.94 0.35 5.79
N GLY A 165 12.62 0.01 6.88
CA GLY A 165 12.31 -1.16 7.70
C GLY A 165 11.27 -0.82 8.77
N HIS A 166 10.60 -1.83 9.32
CA HIS A 166 9.64 -1.66 10.39
C HIS A 166 10.25 -1.00 11.64
N HIS A 167 11.50 -1.36 11.97
CA HIS A 167 12.24 -0.76 13.10
C HIS A 167 12.49 0.75 12.95
N GLU A 168 12.34 1.31 11.75
CA GLU A 168 12.50 2.74 11.48
C GLU A 168 11.17 3.52 11.58
N VAL A 169 10.06 2.84 11.82
CA VAL A 169 8.76 3.47 12.04
C VAL A 169 8.76 4.18 13.40
N PRO A 170 8.36 5.45 13.48
CA PRO A 170 8.34 6.19 14.73
C PRO A 170 7.53 5.48 15.83
N GLY A 171 8.18 5.21 16.96
CA GLY A 171 7.57 4.52 18.11
C GLY A 171 7.50 3.01 17.98
N SER A 172 8.09 2.42 16.93
CA SER A 172 8.20 0.97 16.80
C SER A 172 9.16 0.38 17.83
N ASP A 173 8.75 -0.74 18.44
CA ASP A 173 9.60 -1.62 19.26
C ASP A 173 10.02 -2.88 18.49
N HIS A 174 9.66 -2.96 17.21
CA HIS A 174 10.03 -4.05 16.31
C HIS A 174 11.47 -3.95 15.84
N THR A 175 12.07 -5.09 15.49
CA THR A 175 13.47 -5.17 15.02
C THR A 175 13.60 -5.53 13.54
N ASP A 176 12.49 -5.92 12.91
CA ASP A 176 12.48 -6.37 11.51
C ASP A 176 12.71 -5.20 10.52
N PRO A 177 13.30 -5.50 9.37
CA PRO A 177 13.68 -6.80 8.83
C PRO A 177 14.99 -7.39 9.42
N GLY A 178 15.60 -6.74 10.41
CA GLY A 178 16.76 -7.23 11.15
C GLY A 178 18.09 -7.01 10.44
N VAL A 179 19.19 -7.35 11.16
CA VAL A 179 20.57 -7.09 10.71
C VAL A 179 21.00 -7.97 9.54
N ASN A 180 20.29 -9.07 9.30
CA ASN A 180 20.57 -9.98 8.18
C ASN A 180 19.95 -9.53 6.87
N TRP A 181 19.10 -8.51 6.87
CA TRP A 181 18.54 -7.92 5.65
C TRP A 181 19.60 -7.07 4.95
N ASP A 182 19.96 -7.45 3.73
CA ASP A 182 20.96 -6.75 2.92
C ASP A 182 20.33 -5.54 2.19
N TRP A 183 20.31 -4.39 2.87
CA TRP A 183 19.79 -3.15 2.32
C TRP A 183 20.51 -2.67 1.07
N VAL A 184 21.85 -2.86 1.01
CA VAL A 184 22.64 -2.41 -0.15
C VAL A 184 22.25 -3.18 -1.39
N ARG A 185 22.15 -4.50 -1.26
CA ARG A 185 21.66 -5.38 -2.32
C ARG A 185 20.23 -5.03 -2.71
N TYR A 186 19.34 -4.85 -1.72
CA TYR A 186 17.91 -4.61 -1.96
C TYR A 186 17.69 -3.33 -2.76
N ILE A 187 18.23 -2.19 -2.30
CA ILE A 187 18.09 -0.90 -2.98
C ILE A 187 18.71 -0.95 -4.38
N ARG A 188 19.86 -1.63 -4.54
CA ARG A 188 20.45 -1.83 -5.86
C ARG A 188 19.50 -2.59 -6.79
N LEU A 189 18.87 -3.68 -6.34
CA LEU A 189 17.92 -4.44 -7.13
C LEU A 189 16.71 -3.60 -7.51
N VAL A 190 16.13 -2.84 -6.58
CA VAL A 190 14.99 -1.93 -6.85
C VAL A 190 15.31 -0.90 -7.92
N ASN A 191 16.57 -0.39 -7.96
CA ASN A 191 16.99 0.61 -8.95
C ASN A 191 17.41 0.03 -10.31
N LEU A 192 17.56 -1.28 -10.42
CA LEU A 192 17.82 -1.96 -11.70
C LEU A 192 16.54 -2.27 -12.49
N LEU A 193 15.39 -2.04 -11.88
CA LEU A 193 14.06 -2.36 -12.38
C LEU A 193 13.24 -1.09 -12.55
#